data_7ef979af67ebb999df7d5502b61e453e
#
_entry.id   7ef979af67ebb999df7d5502b61e453e
#
_cell.length_a   1.000
_cell.length_b   1.000
_cell.length_c   1.000
_cell.angle_alpha   90.00
_cell.angle_beta   90.00
_cell.angle_gamma   90.00
#
_symmetry.space_group_name_H-M   'P 1'
#
loop_
_entity.id
_entity.type
_entity.pdbx_description
1 polymer ?
#
loop_
_entity_poly.entity_id
_entity_poly.type
_entity_poly.pdbx_seq_one_letter_code
_entity_poly.pdbx_strand_id
1 'polypeptide(L)'
;EQKNFAVEQANFDYILSLDGDEALSEALKKSILEVKKNWKFDGYYSNRKNNYCGQWIHFSDWYPDKKLRLFKKDHGEWKGINPHDSYKLKPTIKSGHLKGDLLHWIYRDYDEHKQKVENFSSIAANAYFELGIKASLFKLIVRPSWAFFKAYFLRLGILDGVNGWRICKQTFR
;
A
#
# COMPACT_ATOMS: atom_id res chain seq x y z
N GLU A 1 -5.42 8.31 -14.71
CA GLU A 1 -5.03 9.26 -15.79
C GLU A 1 -3.79 10.08 -15.40
N GLN A 2 -3.81 10.85 -14.30
CA GLN A 2 -2.71 11.76 -13.93
C GLN A 2 -1.34 11.07 -13.78
N LYS A 3 -1.28 9.91 -13.12
CA LYS A 3 -0.03 9.16 -12.95
C LYS A 3 0.49 8.57 -14.25
N ASN A 4 -0.39 8.12 -15.16
CA ASN A 4 0.02 7.63 -16.48
C ASN A 4 0.57 8.77 -17.32
N PHE A 5 -0.10 9.92 -17.32
CA PHE A 5 0.40 11.13 -18.00
C PHE A 5 1.81 11.51 -17.51
N ALA A 6 2.04 11.50 -16.18
CA ALA A 6 3.37 11.78 -15.62
C ALA A 6 4.43 10.76 -16.08
N VAL A 7 4.06 9.48 -16.20
CA VAL A 7 4.94 8.44 -16.75
C VAL A 7 5.28 8.72 -18.22
N GLU A 8 4.31 9.13 -19.04
CA GLU A 8 4.50 9.47 -20.46
C GLU A 8 5.45 10.66 -20.66
N GLN A 9 5.41 11.65 -19.74
CA GLN A 9 6.29 12.83 -19.80
C GLN A 9 7.72 12.57 -19.31
N ALA A 10 8.01 11.41 -18.71
CA ALA A 10 9.34 11.10 -18.19
C ALA A 10 10.36 10.91 -19.33
N ASN A 11 11.56 11.48 -19.15
CA ASN A 11 12.65 11.44 -20.15
C ASN A 11 13.49 10.17 -20.11
N PHE A 12 13.38 9.38 -19.03
CA PHE A 12 14.21 8.18 -18.84
C PHE A 12 13.37 6.91 -18.92
N ASP A 13 13.99 5.81 -19.35
CA ASP A 13 13.35 4.51 -19.48
C ASP A 13 12.87 3.94 -18.14
N TYR A 14 13.66 4.10 -17.07
CA TYR A 14 13.30 3.64 -15.73
C TYR A 14 12.81 4.79 -14.88
N ILE A 15 11.66 4.58 -14.26
CA ILE A 15 10.94 5.56 -13.45
C ILE A 15 10.86 5.06 -12.02
N LEU A 16 11.24 5.91 -11.08
CA LEU A 16 10.95 5.75 -9.67
C LEU A 16 9.76 6.65 -9.31
N SER A 17 8.61 6.03 -9.11
CA SER A 17 7.38 6.75 -8.73
C SER A 17 7.22 6.75 -7.22
N LEU A 18 7.18 7.94 -6.61
CA LEU A 18 6.97 8.14 -5.18
C LEU A 18 5.75 9.03 -4.94
N ASP A 19 4.97 8.71 -3.92
CA ASP A 19 3.93 9.60 -3.42
C ASP A 19 4.56 10.66 -2.48
N GLY A 20 3.89 11.79 -2.26
CA GLY A 20 4.45 12.92 -1.50
C GLY A 20 4.71 12.64 -0.01
N ASP A 21 4.16 11.54 0.51
CA ASP A 21 4.32 11.04 1.86
C ASP A 21 5.21 9.79 1.95
N GLU A 22 5.99 9.51 0.88
CA GLU A 22 6.91 8.39 0.80
C GLU A 22 8.37 8.85 0.73
N ALA A 23 9.30 8.09 1.32
CA ALA A 23 10.75 8.28 1.22
C ALA A 23 11.48 6.94 1.14
N LEU A 24 12.70 6.96 0.60
CA LEU A 24 13.56 5.78 0.52
C LEU A 24 14.36 5.60 1.81
N SER A 25 14.39 4.40 2.38
CA SER A 25 15.40 4.06 3.39
C SER A 25 16.80 4.03 2.76
N GLU A 26 17.85 4.19 3.56
CA GLU A 26 19.24 4.14 3.06
C GLU A 26 19.56 2.79 2.40
N ALA A 27 19.00 1.70 2.93
CA ALA A 27 19.16 0.37 2.33
C ALA A 27 18.48 0.29 0.96
N LEU A 28 17.28 0.88 0.80
CA LEU A 28 16.56 0.91 -0.48
C LEU A 28 17.29 1.79 -1.49
N LYS A 29 17.80 2.95 -1.09
CA LYS A 29 18.63 3.81 -1.96
C LYS A 29 19.84 3.05 -2.52
N LYS A 30 20.59 2.36 -1.65
CA LYS A 30 21.74 1.53 -2.06
C LYS A 30 21.31 0.45 -3.05
N SER A 31 20.22 -0.26 -2.77
CA SER A 31 19.70 -1.32 -3.64
C SER A 31 19.30 -0.78 -5.03
N ILE A 32 18.67 0.39 -5.10
CA ILE A 32 18.33 1.06 -6.36
C ILE A 32 19.60 1.43 -7.15
N LEU A 33 20.61 2.01 -6.49
CA LEU A 33 21.87 2.36 -7.14
C LEU A 33 22.63 1.13 -7.67
N GLU A 34 22.53 -0.02 -6.98
CA GLU A 34 23.13 -1.26 -7.44
C GLU A 34 22.42 -1.80 -8.70
N VAL A 35 21.10 -1.87 -8.72
CA VAL A 35 20.38 -2.36 -9.90
C VAL A 35 20.48 -1.41 -11.08
N LYS A 36 20.65 -0.11 -10.83
CA LYS A 36 20.90 0.90 -11.88
C LYS A 36 22.17 0.63 -12.69
N LYS A 37 23.17 -0.01 -12.10
CA LYS A 37 24.41 -0.40 -12.81
C LYS A 37 24.21 -1.51 -13.82
N ASN A 38 23.23 -2.40 -13.57
CA ASN A 38 22.91 -3.53 -14.42
C ASN A 38 21.46 -3.97 -14.20
N TRP A 39 20.55 -3.45 -15.03
CA TRP A 39 19.14 -3.77 -14.98
C TRP A 39 18.87 -5.24 -15.35
N LYS A 40 18.39 -6.03 -14.42
CA LYS A 40 18.03 -7.45 -14.63
C LYS A 40 16.53 -7.66 -14.86
N PHE A 41 15.71 -6.70 -14.43
CA PHE A 41 14.25 -6.76 -14.51
C PHE A 41 13.71 -5.41 -14.97
N ASP A 42 12.50 -5.43 -15.49
CA ASP A 42 11.81 -4.25 -15.96
C ASP A 42 10.86 -3.63 -14.91
N GLY A 43 10.76 -4.27 -13.75
CA GLY A 43 10.05 -3.77 -12.58
C GLY A 43 10.63 -4.31 -11.29
N TYR A 44 10.62 -3.48 -10.24
CA TYR A 44 11.16 -3.85 -8.94
C TYR A 44 10.19 -3.47 -7.83
N TYR A 45 9.86 -4.46 -7.01
CA TYR A 45 9.10 -4.28 -5.78
C TYR A 45 10.04 -3.91 -4.63
N SER A 46 9.53 -3.11 -3.71
CA SER A 46 10.07 -2.92 -2.37
C SER A 46 8.98 -3.11 -1.33
N ASN A 47 9.34 -3.40 -0.09
CA ASN A 47 8.40 -3.37 1.00
C ASN A 47 8.12 -1.92 1.39
N ARG A 48 6.86 -1.56 1.58
CA ARG A 48 6.48 -0.28 2.17
C ARG A 48 6.27 -0.47 3.66
N LYS A 49 6.96 0.36 4.45
CA LYS A 49 6.88 0.38 5.90
C LYS A 49 6.15 1.63 6.34
N ASN A 50 5.03 1.43 7.02
CA ASN A 50 4.14 2.52 7.41
C ASN A 50 4.52 3.09 8.78
N ASN A 51 4.65 4.43 8.86
CA ASN A 51 4.71 5.17 10.10
C ASN A 51 3.29 5.57 10.51
N TYR A 52 2.86 5.12 11.66
CA TYR A 52 1.54 5.37 12.21
C TYR A 52 1.67 6.14 13.53
N CYS A 53 1.24 7.39 13.57
CA CYS A 53 1.32 8.22 14.77
C CYS A 53 2.72 8.27 15.39
N GLY A 54 3.77 8.38 14.54
CA GLY A 54 5.18 8.42 14.98
C GLY A 54 5.85 7.06 15.18
N GLN A 55 5.13 5.95 15.12
CA GLN A 55 5.67 4.59 15.30
C GLN A 55 5.71 3.84 13.95
N TRP A 56 6.84 3.17 13.66
CA TRP A 56 6.95 2.24 12.54
C TRP A 56 6.23 0.94 12.84
N ILE A 57 5.28 0.55 11.99
CA ILE A 57 4.49 -0.67 12.12
C ILE A 57 5.23 -1.85 11.50
N HIS A 58 5.30 -2.96 12.21
CA HIS A 58 6.03 -4.17 11.81
C HIS A 58 5.13 -5.39 11.59
N PHE A 59 3.91 -5.35 12.06
CA PHE A 59 3.00 -6.49 12.12
C PHE A 59 1.64 -6.16 11.52
N SER A 60 0.62 -6.97 11.85
CA SER A 60 -0.69 -6.94 11.21
C SER A 60 -0.62 -7.19 9.70
N ASP A 61 -1.57 -6.81 8.92
CA ASP A 61 -1.47 -6.86 7.45
C ASP A 61 -0.81 -5.58 6.86
N TRP A 62 -0.16 -4.76 7.69
CA TRP A 62 0.47 -3.49 7.30
C TRP A 62 1.94 -3.61 6.90
N TYR A 63 2.59 -4.73 7.28
CA TYR A 63 3.96 -5.02 6.86
C TYR A 63 4.18 -6.55 6.75
N PRO A 64 4.88 -7.01 5.69
CA PRO A 64 5.38 -6.26 4.56
C PRO A 64 4.27 -5.93 3.54
N ASP A 65 4.17 -4.67 3.13
CA ASP A 65 3.28 -4.20 2.06
C ASP A 65 4.09 -3.97 0.78
N LYS A 66 4.02 -4.89 -0.18
CA LYS A 66 4.82 -4.85 -1.40
C LYS A 66 4.28 -3.83 -2.39
N LYS A 67 5.13 -2.88 -2.79
CA LYS A 67 4.81 -1.85 -3.80
C LYS A 67 5.79 -1.89 -4.96
N LEU A 68 5.26 -1.82 -6.18
CA LEU A 68 6.05 -1.63 -7.39
C LEU A 68 6.23 -0.13 -7.61
N ARG A 69 7.42 0.36 -7.32
CA ARG A 69 7.73 1.80 -7.42
C ARG A 69 8.84 2.12 -8.42
N LEU A 70 9.66 1.14 -8.79
CA LEU A 70 10.70 1.28 -9.79
C LEU A 70 10.38 0.37 -10.98
N PHE A 71 10.19 0.95 -12.17
CA PHE A 71 9.73 0.21 -13.34
C PHE A 71 10.16 0.88 -14.65
N LYS A 72 10.24 0.08 -15.72
CA LYS A 72 10.49 0.57 -17.06
C LYS A 72 9.20 1.14 -17.66
N LYS A 73 9.30 2.31 -18.29
CA LYS A 73 8.20 3.17 -18.76
C LYS A 73 7.11 2.40 -19.53
N ASP A 74 7.49 1.65 -20.55
CA ASP A 74 6.53 1.06 -21.48
C ASP A 74 6.08 -0.37 -21.11
N HIS A 75 6.47 -0.86 -19.92
CA HIS A 75 6.25 -2.25 -19.52
C HIS A 75 5.04 -2.46 -18.60
N GLY A 76 4.26 -1.41 -18.38
CA GLY A 76 3.04 -1.46 -17.57
C GLY A 76 2.27 -0.16 -17.60
N GLU A 77 1.29 -0.05 -16.73
CA GLU A 77 0.46 1.14 -16.57
C GLU A 77 -0.16 1.21 -15.17
N TRP A 78 -0.51 2.40 -14.72
CA TRP A 78 -1.30 2.59 -13.52
C TRP A 78 -2.76 2.18 -13.79
N LYS A 79 -3.27 1.25 -12.98
CA LYS A 79 -4.64 0.75 -13.02
C LYS A 79 -5.25 0.73 -11.63
N GLY A 80 -6.57 0.86 -11.58
CA GLY A 80 -7.36 0.81 -10.35
C GLY A 80 -8.21 2.05 -10.18
N ILE A 81 -9.05 2.01 -9.15
CA ILE A 81 -9.90 3.14 -8.75
C ILE A 81 -9.20 3.85 -7.61
N ASN A 82 -9.07 5.19 -7.71
CA ASN A 82 -8.53 6.00 -6.61
C ASN A 82 -9.31 5.73 -5.30
N PRO A 83 -8.66 5.45 -4.17
CA PRO A 83 -7.23 5.55 -3.86
C PRO A 83 -6.44 4.23 -4.00
N HIS A 84 -6.98 3.21 -4.62
CA HIS A 84 -6.38 1.86 -4.70
C HIS A 84 -5.69 1.59 -6.05
N ASP A 85 -5.22 2.64 -6.72
CA ASP A 85 -4.45 2.50 -7.95
C ASP A 85 -3.06 1.89 -7.68
N SER A 86 -2.58 1.12 -8.63
CA SER A 86 -1.24 0.51 -8.58
C SER A 86 -0.69 0.34 -9.99
N TYR A 87 0.63 0.48 -10.11
CA TYR A 87 1.28 0.18 -11.39
C TYR A 87 1.25 -1.33 -11.63
N LYS A 88 0.72 -1.74 -12.77
CA LYS A 88 0.60 -3.15 -13.18
C LYS A 88 1.53 -3.39 -14.36
N LEU A 89 2.50 -4.30 -14.18
CA LEU A 89 3.33 -4.79 -15.29
C LEU A 89 2.50 -5.64 -16.25
N LYS A 90 2.88 -5.62 -17.52
CA LYS A 90 2.35 -6.56 -18.51
C LYS A 90 2.66 -8.00 -18.07
N PRO A 91 1.79 -8.99 -18.34
CA PRO A 91 1.93 -10.35 -17.82
C PRO A 91 3.24 -11.07 -18.19
N THR A 92 3.86 -10.69 -19.28
CA THR A 92 5.13 -11.27 -19.77
C THR A 92 6.37 -10.70 -19.08
N ILE A 93 6.22 -9.63 -18.30
CA ILE A 93 7.34 -8.88 -17.73
C ILE A 93 7.73 -9.47 -16.37
N LYS A 94 9.01 -9.79 -16.23
CA LYS A 94 9.58 -10.28 -14.97
C LYS A 94 9.93 -9.11 -14.04
N SER A 95 9.71 -9.33 -12.74
CA SER A 95 10.01 -8.35 -11.70
C SER A 95 11.00 -8.89 -10.68
N GLY A 96 11.79 -7.98 -10.10
CA GLY A 96 12.68 -8.25 -8.99
C GLY A 96 12.17 -7.66 -7.68
N HIS A 97 12.89 -7.91 -6.59
CA HIS A 97 12.64 -7.32 -5.28
C HIS A 97 13.89 -6.62 -4.78
N LEU A 98 13.75 -5.37 -4.35
CA LEU A 98 14.83 -4.54 -3.80
C LEU A 98 14.96 -4.79 -2.29
N LYS A 99 16.18 -4.70 -1.77
CA LYS A 99 16.43 -4.71 -0.33
C LYS A 99 16.16 -3.32 0.26
N GLY A 100 15.60 -3.31 1.47
CA GLY A 100 15.22 -2.08 2.18
C GLY A 100 13.77 -1.70 1.95
N ASP A 101 13.34 -0.66 2.69
CA ASP A 101 11.95 -0.27 2.79
C ASP A 101 11.68 1.09 2.16
N LEU A 102 10.53 1.20 1.52
CA LEU A 102 9.88 2.44 1.20
C LEU A 102 9.19 2.94 2.48
N LEU A 103 9.63 4.05 3.02
CA LEU A 103 9.12 4.67 4.23
C LEU A 103 7.88 5.49 3.87
N HIS A 104 6.77 5.31 4.59
CA HIS A 104 5.51 5.98 4.29
C HIS A 104 4.84 6.49 5.57
N TRP A 105 4.55 7.79 5.63
CA TRP A 105 3.90 8.45 6.78
C TRP A 105 2.38 8.51 6.55
N ILE A 106 1.69 7.44 6.95
CA ILE A 106 0.27 7.23 6.60
C ILE A 106 -0.70 8.10 7.41
N TYR A 107 -0.45 8.24 8.73
CA TYR A 107 -1.28 9.04 9.64
C TYR A 107 -0.43 9.74 10.69
N ARG A 108 -0.72 11.01 10.93
CA ARG A 108 -0.07 11.81 11.97
C ARG A 108 -0.61 11.48 13.35
N ASP A 109 -1.92 11.26 13.44
CA ASP A 109 -2.61 10.94 14.68
C ASP A 109 -3.79 9.97 14.46
N TYR A 110 -4.41 9.54 15.57
CA TYR A 110 -5.50 8.57 15.54
C TYR A 110 -6.82 9.17 15.03
N ASP A 111 -7.04 10.46 15.20
CA ASP A 111 -8.27 11.12 14.75
C ASP A 111 -8.27 11.27 13.22
N GLU A 112 -7.12 11.58 12.62
CA GLU A 112 -6.95 11.53 11.17
C GLU A 112 -7.28 10.14 10.61
N HIS A 113 -6.80 9.08 11.27
CA HIS A 113 -7.12 7.70 10.87
C HIS A 113 -8.63 7.44 10.92
N LYS A 114 -9.32 7.80 12.01
CA LYS A 114 -10.77 7.61 12.14
C LYS A 114 -11.54 8.34 11.03
N GLN A 115 -11.22 9.60 10.79
CA GLN A 115 -11.86 10.40 9.75
C GLN A 115 -11.68 9.79 8.36
N LYS A 116 -10.45 9.34 8.02
CA LYS A 116 -10.20 8.68 6.73
C LYS A 116 -10.98 7.37 6.60
N VAL A 117 -11.04 6.54 7.65
CA VAL A 117 -11.83 5.31 7.66
C VAL A 117 -13.31 5.60 7.44
N GLU A 118 -13.88 6.60 8.13
CA GLU A 118 -15.28 7.00 7.96
C GLU A 118 -15.58 7.47 6.53
N ASN A 119 -14.71 8.31 5.98
CA ASN A 119 -14.86 8.79 4.61
C ASN A 119 -14.78 7.65 3.57
N PHE A 120 -13.78 6.79 3.67
CA PHE A 120 -13.64 5.67 2.73
C PHE A 120 -14.74 4.63 2.88
N SER A 121 -15.20 4.36 4.10
CA SER A 121 -16.33 3.47 4.35
C SER A 121 -17.61 4.01 3.72
N SER A 122 -17.85 5.31 3.82
CA SER A 122 -19.01 5.96 3.21
C SER A 122 -18.95 5.90 1.68
N ILE A 123 -17.79 6.18 1.09
CA ILE A 123 -17.59 6.07 -0.37
C ILE A 123 -17.82 4.62 -0.83
N ALA A 124 -17.25 3.65 -0.12
CA ALA A 124 -17.44 2.24 -0.45
C ALA A 124 -18.90 1.79 -0.30
N ALA A 125 -19.60 2.23 0.76
CA ALA A 125 -20.99 1.91 0.98
C ALA A 125 -21.88 2.45 -0.15
N ASN A 126 -21.67 3.69 -0.58
CA ASN A 126 -22.39 4.29 -1.70
C ASN A 126 -22.13 3.53 -3.00
N ALA A 127 -20.88 3.19 -3.30
CA ALA A 127 -20.53 2.42 -4.50
C ALA A 127 -21.18 1.02 -4.48
N TYR A 128 -21.21 0.34 -3.33
CA TYR A 128 -21.90 -0.95 -3.20
C TYR A 128 -23.42 -0.82 -3.35
N PHE A 129 -24.00 0.26 -2.84
CA PHE A 129 -25.41 0.55 -3.00
C PHE A 129 -25.77 0.76 -4.48
N GLU A 130 -25.01 1.56 -5.21
CA GLU A 130 -25.18 1.78 -6.66
C GLU A 130 -25.06 0.49 -7.48
N LEU A 131 -24.18 -0.43 -7.07
CA LEU A 131 -24.00 -1.75 -7.68
C LEU A 131 -25.09 -2.76 -7.26
N GLY A 132 -26.05 -2.39 -6.41
CA GLY A 132 -27.10 -3.27 -5.92
C GLY A 132 -26.61 -4.38 -4.97
N ILE A 133 -25.41 -4.25 -4.41
CA ILE A 133 -24.81 -5.25 -3.52
C ILE A 133 -25.47 -5.15 -2.15
N LYS A 134 -26.19 -6.20 -1.75
CA LYS A 134 -26.86 -6.25 -0.45
C LYS A 134 -25.90 -6.70 0.65
N ALA A 135 -25.96 -6.02 1.78
CA ALA A 135 -25.31 -6.46 3.01
C ALA A 135 -26.06 -7.67 3.60
N SER A 136 -25.35 -8.58 4.23
CA SER A 136 -25.93 -9.62 5.07
C SER A 136 -25.39 -9.52 6.49
N LEU A 137 -26.17 -9.92 7.50
CA LEU A 137 -25.73 -9.91 8.90
C LEU A 137 -24.45 -10.71 9.10
N PHE A 138 -24.30 -11.83 8.39
CA PHE A 138 -23.06 -12.61 8.40
C PHE A 138 -21.85 -11.78 7.92
N LYS A 139 -21.98 -11.06 6.81
CA LYS A 139 -20.89 -10.20 6.30
C LYS A 139 -20.58 -9.04 7.25
N LEU A 140 -21.61 -8.49 7.92
CA LEU A 140 -21.44 -7.35 8.83
C LEU A 140 -20.78 -7.74 10.16
N ILE A 141 -20.96 -8.97 10.64
CA ILE A 141 -20.46 -9.40 11.95
C ILE A 141 -19.21 -10.29 11.79
N VAL A 142 -19.33 -11.35 10.99
CA VAL A 142 -18.30 -12.39 10.93
C VAL A 142 -17.03 -11.91 10.20
N ARG A 143 -17.20 -11.18 9.09
CA ARG A 143 -16.03 -10.68 8.32
C ARG A 143 -15.15 -9.71 9.13
N PRO A 144 -15.68 -8.65 9.75
CA PRO A 144 -14.86 -7.73 10.55
C PRO A 144 -14.23 -8.43 11.76
N SER A 145 -14.99 -9.31 12.45
CA SER A 145 -14.48 -10.07 13.60
C SER A 145 -13.31 -10.95 13.21
N TRP A 146 -13.43 -11.67 12.09
CA TRP A 146 -12.34 -12.50 11.56
C TRP A 146 -11.15 -11.66 11.11
N ALA A 147 -11.39 -10.54 10.43
CA ALA A 147 -10.33 -9.62 9.99
C ALA A 147 -9.53 -9.08 11.19
N PHE A 148 -10.23 -8.65 12.24
CA PHE A 148 -9.60 -8.23 13.48
C PHE A 148 -8.77 -9.36 14.12
N PHE A 149 -9.37 -10.53 14.33
CA PHE A 149 -8.70 -11.66 14.92
C PHE A 149 -7.44 -12.04 14.14
N LYS A 150 -7.56 -12.14 12.83
CA LYS A 150 -6.42 -12.44 11.94
C LYS A 150 -5.31 -11.39 12.07
N ALA A 151 -5.64 -10.10 11.95
CA ALA A 151 -4.65 -9.03 11.98
C ALA A 151 -3.98 -8.90 13.35
N TYR A 152 -4.75 -8.98 14.44
CA TYR A 152 -4.26 -8.75 15.78
C TYR A 152 -3.49 -9.95 16.34
N PHE A 153 -4.03 -11.17 16.18
CA PHE A 153 -3.43 -12.39 16.75
C PHE A 153 -2.56 -13.14 15.73
N LEU A 154 -3.11 -13.51 14.57
CA LEU A 154 -2.37 -14.36 13.62
C LEU A 154 -1.27 -13.61 12.89
N ARG A 155 -1.46 -12.31 12.65
CA ARG A 155 -0.47 -11.41 12.05
C ARG A 155 0.30 -10.59 13.09
N LEU A 156 0.20 -10.99 14.34
CA LEU A 156 0.97 -10.45 15.46
C LEU A 156 0.83 -8.93 15.66
N GLY A 157 -0.29 -8.32 15.24
CA GLY A 157 -0.54 -6.90 15.45
C GLY A 157 -0.48 -6.47 16.93
N ILE A 158 -0.69 -7.40 17.85
CA ILE A 158 -0.51 -7.20 19.30
C ILE A 158 0.90 -6.72 19.65
N LEU A 159 1.93 -7.12 18.89
CA LEU A 159 3.32 -6.74 19.12
C LEU A 159 3.63 -5.27 18.74
N ASP A 160 2.78 -4.62 17.95
CA ASP A 160 2.86 -3.18 17.70
C ASP A 160 2.21 -2.34 18.83
N GLY A 161 1.81 -2.99 19.95
CA GLY A 161 1.30 -2.35 21.15
C GLY A 161 -0.02 -1.60 20.92
N VAL A 162 -0.15 -0.40 21.52
CA VAL A 162 -1.38 0.41 21.44
C VAL A 162 -1.74 0.77 19.99
N ASN A 163 -0.74 1.03 19.14
CA ASN A 163 -0.99 1.37 17.75
C ASN A 163 -1.44 0.14 16.94
N GLY A 164 -0.90 -1.04 17.22
CA GLY A 164 -1.40 -2.29 16.66
C GLY A 164 -2.87 -2.55 17.00
N TRP A 165 -3.26 -2.31 18.26
CA TRP A 165 -4.66 -2.37 18.68
C TRP A 165 -5.53 -1.35 17.92
N ARG A 166 -5.10 -0.08 17.84
CA ARG A 166 -5.84 0.99 17.13
C ARG A 166 -6.06 0.63 15.66
N ILE A 167 -5.03 0.15 14.97
CA ILE A 167 -5.09 -0.27 13.57
C ILE A 167 -6.09 -1.42 13.41
N CYS A 168 -5.91 -2.51 14.18
CA CYS A 168 -6.77 -3.68 14.08
C CYS A 168 -8.23 -3.39 14.46
N LYS A 169 -8.46 -2.49 15.44
CA LYS A 169 -9.82 -2.05 15.79
C LYS A 169 -10.54 -1.34 14.62
N GLN A 170 -9.83 -0.60 13.78
CA GLN A 170 -10.45 0.07 12.63
C GLN A 170 -10.84 -0.92 11.52
N THR A 171 -10.28 -2.13 11.48
CA THR A 171 -10.74 -3.18 10.54
C THR A 171 -12.10 -3.75 10.92
N PHE A 172 -12.60 -3.44 12.10
CA PHE A 172 -13.91 -3.86 12.58
C PHE A 172 -15.06 -2.96 12.10
N ARG A 173 -14.72 -1.85 11.45
CA ARG A 173 -15.67 -0.91 10.85
C ARG A 173 -15.71 -1.11 9.34
#